data_2fb3e99d493839b4277049341449bce2
#
_entry.id   2fb3e99d493839b4277049341449bce2
#
_cell.length_a   1.000
_cell.length_b   1.000
_cell.length_c   1.000
_cell.angle_alpha   90.00
_cell.angle_beta   90.00
_cell.angle_gamma   90.00
#
_symmetry.space_group_name_H-M   'P 1'
#
loop_
_entity.id
_entity.type
_entity.pdbx_description
1 polymer ?
#
loop_
_entity_poly.entity_id
_entity_poly.type
_entity_poly.pdbx_seq_one_letter_code
_entity_poly.pdbx_strand_id
1 'polypeptide(L)'
;MINWKMIYKIMGFLLFIEAGFLSLCIALSAFYEEPDLPAFIISTLITIAVGIPLSYAGKQAERKLSRKDGYIVVTFAWILFSLFGMLPYFISGYIPDITNAFFETMSGFTTTGASILDDIEALPHGLLFWRSMTQWIGGMGIVIFTIAVLPIFGVGGIQLFAAEATGPKFDKITPRIDVTAKWIWTIYFGLTLTETILLMAGDMPLFDSICHAMTTTATGGFSTKQTSIAAFNSPYIEYVVTSFMFLSGINFSLLYLLFLKGSFKRVFGDTEIRWYVKTLLFFTVVITTGLLITSPMGLEESFRKASFLVISLQTTCGFITADYMLWAPPLWMLTTIITYCGACAGSTSGGIKCIRALIMARIANNEFKQILHPNAVLPVRVNGLSVASTTKSTVLAFFTVFVLLVFAGWFTMMCIGLNFDDAYSVVISSLANVGPGIGMCGPAFSWNALPDAAKWLSIVYMLIGRLELFTVLLLLSPTFWKKR
;
A
#
# COMPACT_ATOMS: atom_id res chain seq x y z
N MET A 1 25.03 -6.33 -18.89
CA MET A 1 25.10 -4.85 -18.84
C MET A 1 23.71 -4.31 -18.56
N ILE A 2 23.59 -3.15 -17.90
CA ILE A 2 22.31 -2.46 -17.67
C ILE A 2 21.87 -1.82 -18.99
N ASN A 3 20.59 -2.01 -19.35
CA ASN A 3 20.02 -1.45 -20.58
C ASN A 3 19.37 -0.08 -20.32
N TRP A 4 20.19 0.96 -20.14
CA TRP A 4 19.73 2.32 -19.85
C TRP A 4 18.75 2.87 -20.88
N LYS A 5 18.95 2.57 -22.17
CA LYS A 5 18.04 3.02 -23.24
C LYS A 5 16.63 2.49 -23.03
N MET A 6 16.52 1.21 -22.62
CA MET A 6 15.22 0.60 -22.35
C MET A 6 14.58 1.16 -21.09
N ILE A 7 15.39 1.45 -20.05
CA ILE A 7 14.94 2.10 -18.81
C ILE A 7 14.35 3.47 -19.15
N TYR A 8 15.05 4.32 -19.90
CA TYR A 8 14.56 5.64 -20.31
C TYR A 8 13.25 5.54 -21.10
N LYS A 9 13.14 4.58 -22.03
CA LYS A 9 11.92 4.35 -22.79
C LYS A 9 10.73 4.03 -21.89
N ILE A 10 10.92 3.14 -20.92
CA ILE A 10 9.87 2.76 -19.98
C ILE A 10 9.50 3.96 -19.09
N MET A 11 10.48 4.70 -18.58
CA MET A 11 10.22 5.89 -17.75
C MET A 11 9.43 6.95 -18.52
N GLY A 12 9.82 7.26 -19.77
CA GLY A 12 9.07 8.20 -20.60
C GLY A 12 7.63 7.75 -20.85
N PHE A 13 7.43 6.45 -21.01
CA PHE A 13 6.12 5.86 -21.20
C PHE A 13 5.23 5.96 -19.93
N LEU A 14 5.85 5.73 -18.77
CA LEU A 14 5.19 5.88 -17.48
C LEU A 14 4.72 7.32 -17.26
N LEU A 15 5.52 8.32 -17.62
CA LEU A 15 5.11 9.72 -17.54
C LEU A 15 3.92 10.05 -18.45
N PHE A 16 3.80 9.46 -19.63
CA PHE A 16 2.60 9.65 -20.46
C PHE A 16 1.35 9.05 -19.82
N ILE A 17 1.49 7.93 -19.12
CA ILE A 17 0.39 7.35 -18.34
C ILE A 17 -0.03 8.28 -17.21
N GLU A 18 0.92 8.83 -16.47
CA GLU A 18 0.67 9.78 -15.40
C GLU A 18 0.01 11.06 -15.93
N ALA A 19 0.49 11.60 -17.05
CA ALA A 19 -0.13 12.73 -17.74
C ALA A 19 -1.58 12.45 -18.14
N GLY A 20 -1.89 11.19 -18.53
CA GLY A 20 -3.25 10.76 -18.79
C GLY A 20 -4.15 10.83 -17.55
N PHE A 21 -3.65 10.42 -16.38
CA PHE A 21 -4.41 10.53 -15.13
C PHE A 21 -4.55 11.98 -14.66
N LEU A 22 -3.50 12.81 -14.81
CA LEU A 22 -3.58 14.25 -14.55
C LEU A 22 -4.63 14.93 -15.45
N SER A 23 -4.80 14.45 -16.68
CA SER A 23 -5.83 14.97 -17.60
C SER A 23 -7.26 14.71 -17.12
N LEU A 24 -7.50 13.65 -16.35
CA LEU A 24 -8.80 13.42 -15.70
C LEU A 24 -9.06 14.45 -14.61
N CYS A 25 -8.03 14.86 -13.87
CA CYS A 25 -8.15 15.92 -12.87
C CYS A 25 -8.41 17.28 -13.53
N ILE A 26 -7.82 17.55 -14.72
CA ILE A 26 -8.15 18.75 -15.51
C ILE A 26 -9.66 18.79 -15.82
N ALA A 27 -10.22 17.69 -16.27
CA ALA A 27 -11.65 17.62 -16.59
C ALA A 27 -12.52 17.84 -15.34
N LEU A 28 -12.10 17.31 -14.19
CA LEU A 28 -12.84 17.48 -12.94
C LEU A 28 -12.74 18.91 -12.40
N SER A 29 -11.53 19.51 -12.35
CA SER A 29 -11.35 20.90 -11.94
C SER A 29 -12.12 21.88 -12.85
N ALA A 30 -12.16 21.59 -14.16
CA ALA A 30 -12.96 22.38 -15.10
C ALA A 30 -14.47 22.23 -14.86
N PHE A 31 -14.94 21.03 -14.47
CA PHE A 31 -16.34 20.78 -14.14
C PHE A 31 -16.81 21.53 -12.88
N TYR A 32 -15.94 21.62 -11.86
CA TYR A 32 -16.23 22.33 -10.62
C TYR A 32 -15.83 23.82 -10.67
N GLU A 33 -15.25 24.30 -11.79
CA GLU A 33 -14.77 25.69 -11.98
C GLU A 33 -13.79 26.16 -10.89
N GLU A 34 -12.86 25.28 -10.49
CA GLU A 34 -11.96 25.51 -9.35
C GLU A 34 -10.61 26.13 -9.75
N PRO A 35 -9.92 26.80 -8.80
CA PRO A 35 -8.68 27.55 -9.06
C PRO A 35 -7.46 26.66 -9.32
N ASP A 36 -7.51 25.35 -9.10
CA ASP A 36 -6.43 24.40 -9.32
C ASP A 36 -6.28 23.94 -10.79
N LEU A 37 -7.24 24.29 -11.66
CA LEU A 37 -7.22 23.95 -13.08
C LEU A 37 -5.90 24.32 -13.80
N PRO A 38 -5.34 25.56 -13.66
CA PRO A 38 -4.07 25.90 -14.28
C PRO A 38 -2.90 25.04 -13.79
N ALA A 39 -2.90 24.69 -12.49
CA ALA A 39 -1.85 23.85 -11.92
C ALA A 39 -1.85 22.46 -12.54
N PHE A 40 -2.99 21.83 -12.77
CA PHE A 40 -3.08 20.55 -13.46
C PHE A 40 -2.66 20.64 -14.93
N ILE A 41 -3.04 21.70 -15.65
CA ILE A 41 -2.61 21.91 -17.05
C ILE A 41 -1.09 22.02 -17.12
N ILE A 42 -0.48 22.88 -16.30
CA ILE A 42 0.97 23.10 -16.28
C ILE A 42 1.70 21.79 -15.89
N SER A 43 1.23 21.09 -14.84
CA SER A 43 1.80 19.82 -14.40
C SER A 43 1.77 18.77 -15.51
N THR A 44 0.64 18.65 -16.21
CA THR A 44 0.50 17.71 -17.34
C THR A 44 1.46 18.06 -18.48
N LEU A 45 1.58 19.34 -18.83
CA LEU A 45 2.51 19.80 -19.88
C LEU A 45 3.96 19.52 -19.50
N ILE A 46 4.37 19.78 -18.26
CA ILE A 46 5.73 19.49 -17.76
C ILE A 46 5.99 17.98 -17.83
N THR A 47 5.04 17.15 -17.38
CA THR A 47 5.16 15.70 -17.39
C THR A 47 5.33 15.17 -18.82
N ILE A 48 4.55 15.65 -19.76
CA ILE A 48 4.67 15.30 -21.19
C ILE A 48 6.01 15.80 -21.76
N ALA A 49 6.39 17.04 -21.46
CA ALA A 49 7.62 17.66 -21.96
C ALA A 49 8.88 16.88 -21.53
N VAL A 50 8.87 16.24 -20.34
CA VAL A 50 9.96 15.37 -19.89
C VAL A 50 9.79 13.93 -20.44
N GLY A 51 8.56 13.45 -20.57
CA GLY A 51 8.28 12.12 -21.12
C GLY A 51 8.75 11.94 -22.56
N ILE A 52 8.62 12.98 -23.40
CA ILE A 52 9.02 12.95 -24.82
C ILE A 52 10.53 12.65 -24.98
N PRO A 53 11.48 13.44 -24.42
CA PRO A 53 12.90 13.19 -24.58
C PRO A 53 13.34 11.86 -23.98
N LEU A 54 12.78 11.42 -22.84
CA LEU A 54 13.07 10.12 -22.27
C LEU A 54 12.65 8.98 -23.21
N SER A 55 11.45 9.06 -23.76
CA SER A 55 10.94 8.07 -24.73
C SER A 55 11.79 8.05 -26.01
N TYR A 56 12.19 9.23 -26.50
CA TYR A 56 13.03 9.37 -27.69
C TYR A 56 14.45 8.82 -27.48
N ALA A 57 15.08 9.09 -26.33
CA ALA A 57 16.38 8.54 -25.95
C ALA A 57 16.38 7.00 -25.93
N GLY A 58 15.22 6.39 -25.67
CA GLY A 58 15.01 4.95 -25.68
C GLY A 58 14.56 4.34 -27.02
N LYS A 59 14.44 5.10 -28.11
CA LYS A 59 13.85 4.65 -29.39
C LYS A 59 14.55 3.42 -30.00
N GLN A 60 15.89 3.33 -29.85
CA GLN A 60 16.73 2.25 -30.38
C GLN A 60 17.12 1.22 -29.29
N ALA A 61 16.33 1.08 -28.22
CA ALA A 61 16.63 0.14 -27.16
C ALA A 61 16.40 -1.31 -27.61
N GLU A 62 17.32 -2.20 -27.24
CA GLU A 62 17.08 -3.64 -27.36
C GLU A 62 15.91 -4.06 -26.46
N ARG A 63 15.01 -4.90 -26.98
CA ARG A 63 13.80 -5.37 -26.27
C ARG A 63 14.08 -6.42 -25.20
N LYS A 64 15.29 -6.44 -24.63
CA LYS A 64 15.69 -7.39 -23.58
C LYS A 64 15.88 -6.65 -22.27
N LEU A 65 15.15 -7.07 -21.25
CA LEU A 65 15.30 -6.62 -19.86
C LEU A 65 15.99 -7.71 -19.04
N SER A 66 17.02 -7.36 -18.30
CA SER A 66 17.63 -8.22 -17.28
C SER A 66 16.87 -8.06 -15.94
N ARG A 67 17.12 -8.99 -14.99
CA ARG A 67 16.58 -8.84 -13.62
C ARG A 67 17.07 -7.54 -12.95
N LYS A 68 18.31 -7.13 -13.21
CA LYS A 68 18.86 -5.87 -12.68
C LYS A 68 18.09 -4.66 -13.22
N ASP A 69 17.79 -4.65 -14.52
CA ASP A 69 17.00 -3.57 -15.14
C ASP A 69 15.61 -3.49 -14.51
N GLY A 70 14.98 -4.64 -14.19
CA GLY A 70 13.70 -4.70 -13.52
C GLY A 70 13.70 -3.98 -12.16
N TYR A 71 14.68 -4.25 -11.30
CA TYR A 71 14.79 -3.58 -10.00
C TYR A 71 14.99 -2.07 -10.13
N ILE A 72 15.82 -1.63 -11.09
CA ILE A 72 16.03 -0.21 -11.38
C ILE A 72 14.73 0.45 -11.85
N VAL A 73 14.06 -0.15 -12.84
CA VAL A 73 12.81 0.39 -13.39
C VAL A 73 11.76 0.53 -12.30
N VAL A 74 11.54 -0.52 -11.50
CA VAL A 74 10.53 -0.49 -10.45
C VAL A 74 10.82 0.63 -9.45
N THR A 75 12.02 0.68 -8.88
CA THR A 75 12.34 1.69 -7.86
C THR A 75 12.26 3.12 -8.40
N PHE A 76 12.84 3.35 -9.59
CA PHE A 76 12.82 4.70 -10.18
C PHE A 76 11.43 5.11 -10.68
N ALA A 77 10.56 4.17 -11.07
CA ALA A 77 9.18 4.47 -11.42
C ALA A 77 8.42 5.12 -10.25
N TRP A 78 8.53 4.56 -9.04
CA TRP A 78 7.88 5.10 -7.85
C TRP A 78 8.38 6.51 -7.50
N ILE A 79 9.70 6.73 -7.59
CA ILE A 79 10.30 8.05 -7.36
C ILE A 79 9.82 9.04 -8.43
N LEU A 80 9.80 8.63 -9.69
CA LEU A 80 9.40 9.47 -10.82
C LEU A 80 7.92 9.89 -10.73
N PHE A 81 7.03 8.94 -10.48
CA PHE A 81 5.60 9.23 -10.25
C PHE A 81 5.40 10.18 -9.06
N SER A 82 6.13 9.99 -7.97
CA SER A 82 6.02 10.93 -6.83
C SER A 82 6.57 12.32 -7.16
N LEU A 83 7.61 12.40 -7.98
CA LEU A 83 8.22 13.66 -8.37
C LEU A 83 7.32 14.49 -9.30
N PHE A 84 6.67 13.85 -10.27
CA PHE A 84 5.76 14.55 -11.18
C PHE A 84 4.36 14.69 -10.58
N GLY A 85 3.91 13.72 -9.81
CA GLY A 85 2.63 13.78 -9.11
C GLY A 85 2.55 14.83 -8.01
N MET A 86 3.66 15.33 -7.48
CA MET A 86 3.65 16.47 -6.54
C MET A 86 3.40 17.82 -7.20
N LEU A 87 3.61 17.94 -8.52
CA LEU A 87 3.54 19.21 -9.24
C LEU A 87 2.17 19.93 -9.08
N PRO A 88 1.01 19.26 -9.14
CA PRO A 88 -0.27 19.94 -8.93
C PRO A 88 -0.37 20.61 -7.55
N TYR A 89 0.11 19.96 -6.49
CA TYR A 89 0.09 20.53 -5.13
C TYR A 89 1.01 21.74 -5.00
N PHE A 90 2.23 21.61 -5.56
CA PHE A 90 3.24 22.64 -5.49
C PHE A 90 2.87 23.88 -6.35
N ILE A 91 2.43 23.67 -7.60
CA ILE A 91 2.11 24.76 -8.54
C ILE A 91 0.84 25.48 -8.15
N SER A 92 -0.16 24.78 -7.58
CA SER A 92 -1.39 25.41 -7.08
C SER A 92 -1.16 26.24 -5.82
N GLY A 93 -0.04 26.04 -5.11
CA GLY A 93 0.27 26.73 -3.87
C GLY A 93 -0.43 26.19 -2.62
N TYR A 94 -1.25 25.14 -2.73
CA TYR A 94 -1.87 24.50 -1.56
C TYR A 94 -0.86 23.76 -0.68
N ILE A 95 0.22 23.22 -1.27
CA ILE A 95 1.37 22.67 -0.55
C ILE A 95 2.64 23.31 -1.14
N PRO A 96 3.02 24.51 -0.68
CA PRO A 96 4.10 25.27 -1.29
C PRO A 96 5.50 24.73 -0.96
N ASP A 97 5.63 23.93 0.06
CA ASP A 97 6.89 23.29 0.42
C ASP A 97 7.14 22.01 -0.36
N ILE A 98 8.33 21.88 -0.97
CA ILE A 98 8.72 20.73 -1.80
C ILE A 98 8.76 19.45 -0.99
N THR A 99 9.27 19.49 0.25
CA THR A 99 9.35 18.32 1.15
C THR A 99 7.96 17.78 1.43
N ASN A 100 7.03 18.67 1.77
CA ASN A 100 5.65 18.33 2.08
C ASN A 100 4.89 17.82 0.83
N ALA A 101 5.04 18.49 -0.32
CA ALA A 101 4.40 18.06 -1.57
C ALA A 101 4.89 16.67 -2.02
N PHE A 102 6.21 16.42 -1.91
CA PHE A 102 6.78 15.12 -2.25
C PHE A 102 6.39 14.04 -1.23
N PHE A 103 6.32 14.38 0.07
CA PHE A 103 5.85 13.48 1.11
C PHE A 103 4.41 13.02 0.88
N GLU A 104 3.48 13.98 0.66
CA GLU A 104 2.06 13.68 0.41
C GLU A 104 1.89 12.75 -0.80
N THR A 105 2.63 13.05 -1.89
CA THR A 105 2.56 12.27 -3.12
C THR A 105 3.19 10.88 -2.97
N MET A 106 4.34 10.78 -2.30
CA MET A 106 4.97 9.48 -2.02
C MET A 106 4.06 8.63 -1.11
N SER A 107 3.49 9.22 -0.06
CA SER A 107 2.51 8.58 0.80
C SER A 107 1.28 8.11 0.00
N GLY A 108 0.82 8.92 -0.95
CA GLY A 108 -0.26 8.54 -1.87
C GLY A 108 0.10 7.32 -2.70
N PHE A 109 1.13 7.39 -3.52
CA PHE A 109 1.51 6.29 -4.40
C PHE A 109 1.91 5.03 -3.62
N THR A 110 2.62 5.13 -2.51
CA THR A 110 2.97 3.96 -1.68
C THR A 110 1.79 3.42 -0.88
N THR A 111 0.60 4.04 -1.02
CA THR A 111 -0.62 3.69 -0.27
C THR A 111 -0.40 3.67 1.24
N THR A 112 0.48 4.55 1.74
CA THR A 112 0.76 4.66 3.18
C THR A 112 -0.36 5.40 3.90
N GLY A 113 -0.92 6.46 3.30
CA GLY A 113 -2.02 7.21 3.91
C GLY A 113 -1.61 8.21 4.98
N ALA A 114 -0.30 8.38 5.24
CA ALA A 114 0.21 9.45 6.09
C ALA A 114 0.05 10.80 5.36
N SER A 115 -0.54 11.80 6.01
CA SER A 115 -0.80 13.11 5.40
C SER A 115 -0.14 14.23 6.19
N ILE A 116 0.40 15.22 5.45
CA ILE A 116 0.93 16.46 6.03
C ILE A 116 -0.14 17.56 6.08
N LEU A 117 -1.35 17.30 5.61
CA LEU A 117 -2.42 18.28 5.55
C LEU A 117 -3.08 18.43 6.93
N ASP A 118 -3.13 19.67 7.42
CA ASP A 118 -3.83 20.01 8.67
C ASP A 118 -5.32 20.28 8.41
N ASP A 119 -5.67 20.71 7.19
CA ASP A 119 -7.04 20.91 6.74
C ASP A 119 -7.22 20.31 5.34
N ILE A 120 -7.80 19.12 5.29
CA ILE A 120 -8.04 18.39 4.05
C ILE A 120 -9.20 19.02 3.27
N GLU A 121 -10.20 19.54 3.97
CA GLU A 121 -11.44 20.04 3.38
C GLU A 121 -11.24 21.42 2.70
N ALA A 122 -10.11 22.08 2.98
CA ALA A 122 -9.72 23.31 2.27
C ALA A 122 -9.21 23.06 0.85
N LEU A 123 -8.89 21.81 0.47
CA LEU A 123 -8.42 21.51 -0.87
C LEU A 123 -9.56 21.46 -1.88
N PRO A 124 -9.34 21.98 -3.11
CA PRO A 124 -10.31 21.85 -4.19
C PRO A 124 -10.51 20.37 -4.61
N HIS A 125 -11.65 20.09 -5.24
CA HIS A 125 -12.03 18.73 -5.66
C HIS A 125 -11.00 18.09 -6.59
N GLY A 126 -10.37 18.88 -7.49
CA GLY A 126 -9.31 18.39 -8.36
C GLY A 126 -8.15 17.78 -7.58
N LEU A 127 -7.64 18.48 -6.55
CA LEU A 127 -6.54 17.99 -5.70
C LEU A 127 -6.96 16.83 -4.79
N LEU A 128 -8.18 16.84 -4.24
CA LEU A 128 -8.72 15.72 -3.45
C LEU A 128 -8.87 14.46 -4.29
N PHE A 129 -9.34 14.61 -5.53
CA PHE A 129 -9.43 13.49 -6.48
C PHE A 129 -8.05 12.97 -6.86
N TRP A 130 -7.09 13.86 -7.16
CA TRP A 130 -5.71 13.47 -7.44
C TRP A 130 -5.09 12.69 -6.27
N ARG A 131 -5.34 13.14 -5.05
CA ARG A 131 -4.92 12.47 -3.83
C ARG A 131 -5.43 11.02 -3.75
N SER A 132 -6.72 10.82 -4.01
CA SER A 132 -7.33 9.49 -4.07
C SER A 132 -6.83 8.66 -5.26
N MET A 133 -6.60 9.32 -6.41
CA MET A 133 -6.08 8.69 -7.62
C MET A 133 -4.66 8.18 -7.44
N THR A 134 -3.77 8.92 -6.74
CA THR A 134 -2.41 8.45 -6.45
C THR A 134 -2.42 7.14 -5.68
N GLN A 135 -3.30 7.00 -4.68
CA GLN A 135 -3.46 5.74 -3.95
C GLN A 135 -4.04 4.62 -4.83
N TRP A 136 -5.03 4.94 -5.64
CA TRP A 136 -5.67 3.97 -6.51
C TRP A 136 -4.69 3.38 -7.55
N ILE A 137 -3.86 4.21 -8.16
CA ILE A 137 -2.77 3.79 -9.06
C ILE A 137 -1.72 2.98 -8.28
N GLY A 138 -1.33 3.48 -7.11
CA GLY A 138 -0.33 2.85 -6.25
C GLY A 138 -0.77 1.50 -5.70
N GLY A 139 -2.06 1.33 -5.36
CA GLY A 139 -2.62 0.09 -4.83
C GLY A 139 -2.45 -1.09 -5.76
N MET A 140 -2.66 -0.88 -7.06
CA MET A 140 -2.42 -1.92 -8.07
C MET A 140 -0.96 -2.14 -8.41
N GLY A 141 -0.07 -1.27 -7.93
CA GLY A 141 1.31 -1.25 -8.35
C GLY A 141 1.47 -0.67 -9.75
N ILE A 142 2.29 0.35 -9.84
CA ILE A 142 2.60 1.05 -11.10
C ILE A 142 3.05 0.05 -12.18
N VAL A 143 3.75 -1.00 -11.77
CA VAL A 143 4.33 -1.99 -12.68
C VAL A 143 3.31 -3.02 -13.16
N ILE A 144 2.34 -3.43 -12.34
CA ILE A 144 1.25 -4.32 -12.80
C ILE A 144 0.41 -3.61 -13.86
N PHE A 145 0.15 -2.30 -13.65
CA PHE A 145 -0.49 -1.47 -14.66
C PHE A 145 0.35 -1.43 -15.95
N THR A 146 1.64 -1.18 -15.80
CA THR A 146 2.58 -1.13 -16.93
C THR A 146 2.66 -2.47 -17.67
N ILE A 147 2.60 -3.61 -16.97
CA ILE A 147 2.60 -4.94 -17.59
C ILE A 147 1.32 -5.19 -18.41
N ALA A 148 0.19 -4.65 -18.01
CA ALA A 148 -1.03 -4.72 -18.82
C ALA A 148 -0.89 -3.95 -20.14
N VAL A 149 -0.07 -2.89 -20.16
CA VAL A 149 0.14 -1.97 -21.28
C VAL A 149 1.41 -2.28 -22.09
N LEU A 150 2.49 -2.75 -21.47
CA LEU A 150 3.78 -3.04 -22.14
C LEU A 150 3.71 -4.05 -23.32
N PRO A 151 2.85 -5.07 -23.32
CA PRO A 151 2.71 -5.97 -24.48
C PRO A 151 2.28 -5.23 -25.75
N ILE A 152 1.53 -4.13 -25.64
CA ILE A 152 1.14 -3.27 -26.75
C ILE A 152 2.39 -2.69 -27.45
N PHE A 153 3.49 -2.52 -26.68
CA PHE A 153 4.77 -2.00 -27.18
C PHE A 153 5.83 -3.08 -27.45
N GLY A 154 5.45 -4.36 -27.36
CA GLY A 154 6.31 -5.50 -27.69
C GLY A 154 7.41 -5.79 -26.68
N VAL A 155 7.24 -5.39 -25.41
CA VAL A 155 8.20 -5.62 -24.32
C VAL A 155 7.69 -6.72 -23.39
N GLY A 156 8.51 -7.74 -23.10
CA GLY A 156 8.17 -8.79 -22.14
C GLY A 156 8.22 -8.28 -20.71
N GLY A 157 7.07 -8.29 -19.99
CA GLY A 157 6.94 -7.75 -18.62
C GLY A 157 7.31 -8.72 -17.49
N ILE A 158 7.79 -9.95 -17.79
CA ILE A 158 8.03 -11.00 -16.79
C ILE A 158 9.02 -10.56 -15.70
N GLN A 159 10.08 -9.87 -16.07
CA GLN A 159 11.12 -9.42 -15.14
C GLN A 159 10.63 -8.29 -14.24
N LEU A 160 9.78 -7.41 -14.75
CA LEU A 160 9.16 -6.33 -13.99
C LEU A 160 8.14 -6.88 -13.00
N PHE A 161 7.29 -7.79 -13.46
CA PHE A 161 6.33 -8.48 -12.58
C PHE A 161 7.04 -9.23 -11.44
N ALA A 162 8.16 -9.91 -11.74
CA ALA A 162 8.95 -10.62 -10.73
C ALA A 162 9.64 -9.68 -9.72
N ALA A 163 9.87 -8.40 -10.07
CA ALA A 163 10.48 -7.42 -9.19
C ALA A 163 9.47 -6.74 -8.24
N GLU A 164 8.19 -6.68 -8.62
CA GLU A 164 7.14 -6.05 -7.82
C GLU A 164 6.20 -7.05 -7.14
N ALA A 165 6.09 -8.27 -7.66
CA ALA A 165 5.13 -9.22 -7.12
C ALA A 165 5.46 -9.64 -5.69
N THR A 166 4.46 -9.52 -4.84
CA THR A 166 4.52 -9.75 -3.41
C THR A 166 4.32 -11.22 -3.06
N GLY A 167 5.22 -11.79 -2.25
CA GLY A 167 5.07 -13.12 -1.68
C GLY A 167 6.02 -14.20 -2.22
N PRO A 168 6.13 -15.34 -1.49
CA PRO A 168 7.10 -16.41 -1.78
C PRO A 168 6.77 -17.30 -2.98
N LYS A 169 5.60 -17.20 -3.58
CA LYS A 169 5.18 -17.91 -4.81
C LYS A 169 4.18 -17.10 -5.61
N PHE A 170 4.36 -17.12 -6.93
CA PHE A 170 3.39 -16.54 -7.87
C PHE A 170 2.24 -17.52 -8.10
N ASP A 171 1.04 -17.15 -7.67
CA ASP A 171 -0.17 -17.81 -8.14
C ASP A 171 -0.50 -17.30 -9.54
N LYS A 172 -0.03 -18.02 -10.55
CA LYS A 172 -0.39 -17.73 -11.93
C LYS A 172 -1.84 -18.13 -12.18
N ILE A 173 -2.71 -17.14 -12.37
CA ILE A 173 -4.11 -17.37 -12.79
C ILE A 173 -4.14 -18.05 -14.16
N THR A 174 -3.26 -17.62 -15.06
CA THR A 174 -3.12 -18.14 -16.42
C THR A 174 -1.63 -18.26 -16.79
N PRO A 175 -1.27 -19.09 -17.79
CA PRO A 175 0.10 -19.17 -18.30
C PRO A 175 0.64 -17.84 -18.85
N ARG A 176 -0.27 -16.91 -19.22
CA ARG A 176 0.05 -15.60 -19.80
C ARG A 176 -0.13 -14.50 -18.76
N ILE A 177 0.94 -13.75 -18.50
CA ILE A 177 0.99 -12.70 -17.48
C ILE A 177 0.10 -11.53 -17.84
N ASP A 178 0.02 -11.16 -19.13
CA ASP A 178 -0.85 -10.11 -19.64
C ASP A 178 -2.34 -10.38 -19.36
N VAL A 179 -2.76 -11.64 -19.51
CA VAL A 179 -4.13 -12.06 -19.21
C VAL A 179 -4.39 -12.01 -17.70
N THR A 180 -3.42 -12.45 -16.88
CA THR A 180 -3.52 -12.37 -15.43
C THR A 180 -3.66 -10.92 -14.96
N ALA A 181 -2.84 -10.00 -15.48
CA ALA A 181 -2.91 -8.58 -15.14
C ALA A 181 -4.27 -7.97 -15.49
N LYS A 182 -4.83 -8.28 -16.68
CA LYS A 182 -6.17 -7.81 -17.08
C LYS A 182 -7.26 -8.26 -16.12
N TRP A 183 -7.26 -9.52 -15.67
CA TRP A 183 -8.25 -10.03 -14.73
C TRP A 183 -8.14 -9.39 -13.35
N ILE A 184 -6.91 -9.18 -12.86
CA ILE A 184 -6.67 -8.47 -11.61
C ILE A 184 -7.23 -7.04 -11.70
N TRP A 185 -6.97 -6.33 -12.81
CA TRP A 185 -7.53 -5.00 -13.07
C TRP A 185 -9.06 -4.98 -13.10
N THR A 186 -9.67 -5.97 -13.76
CA THR A 186 -11.13 -6.07 -13.83
C THR A 186 -11.75 -6.22 -12.43
N ILE A 187 -11.15 -7.03 -11.56
CA ILE A 187 -11.64 -7.21 -10.19
C ILE A 187 -11.43 -5.95 -9.37
N TYR A 188 -10.27 -5.33 -9.49
CA TYR A 188 -9.95 -4.10 -8.77
C TYR A 188 -10.93 -2.96 -9.11
N PHE A 189 -11.15 -2.73 -10.40
CA PHE A 189 -12.13 -1.76 -10.88
C PHE A 189 -13.56 -2.14 -10.45
N GLY A 190 -13.90 -3.42 -10.54
CA GLY A 190 -15.21 -3.94 -10.13
C GLY A 190 -15.49 -3.73 -8.63
N LEU A 191 -14.48 -3.95 -7.76
CA LEU A 191 -14.59 -3.67 -6.32
C LEU A 191 -14.79 -2.16 -6.09
N THR A 192 -13.96 -1.31 -6.70
CA THR A 192 -14.10 0.15 -6.58
C THR A 192 -15.48 0.63 -7.00
N LEU A 193 -15.99 0.17 -8.15
CA LEU A 193 -17.31 0.56 -8.64
C LEU A 193 -18.43 0.08 -7.73
N THR A 194 -18.37 -1.18 -7.26
CA THR A 194 -19.39 -1.75 -6.38
C THR A 194 -19.41 -1.02 -5.04
N GLU A 195 -18.25 -0.71 -4.48
CA GLU A 195 -18.13 0.05 -3.23
C GLU A 195 -18.69 1.48 -3.40
N THR A 196 -18.36 2.15 -4.50
CA THR A 196 -18.91 3.50 -4.81
C THR A 196 -20.45 3.47 -4.77
N ILE A 197 -21.07 2.48 -5.45
CA ILE A 197 -22.54 2.36 -5.48
C ILE A 197 -23.12 2.12 -4.08
N LEU A 198 -22.48 1.26 -3.28
CA LEU A 198 -22.95 0.96 -1.93
C LEU A 198 -22.75 2.15 -0.98
N LEU A 199 -21.67 2.91 -1.10
CA LEU A 199 -21.46 4.14 -0.32
C LEU A 199 -22.52 5.21 -0.66
N MET A 200 -22.84 5.38 -1.94
CA MET A 200 -23.94 6.26 -2.37
C MET A 200 -25.30 5.81 -1.80
N ALA A 201 -25.55 4.52 -1.73
CA ALA A 201 -26.77 3.98 -1.11
C ALA A 201 -26.85 4.24 0.41
N GLY A 202 -25.72 4.62 1.03
CA GLY A 202 -25.63 5.06 2.43
C GLY A 202 -25.63 6.58 2.59
N ASP A 203 -26.12 7.33 1.61
CA ASP A 203 -26.23 8.80 1.58
C ASP A 203 -24.87 9.53 1.55
N MET A 204 -23.77 8.85 1.18
CA MET A 204 -22.49 9.51 0.91
C MET A 204 -22.54 10.23 -0.44
N PRO A 205 -22.11 11.50 -0.55
CA PRO A 205 -22.02 12.21 -1.83
C PRO A 205 -21.23 11.45 -2.88
N LEU A 206 -21.61 11.54 -4.15
CA LEU A 206 -20.97 10.81 -5.25
C LEU A 206 -19.45 11.03 -5.29
N PHE A 207 -19.00 12.27 -5.14
CA PHE A 207 -17.58 12.62 -5.15
C PHE A 207 -16.83 11.88 -4.02
N ASP A 208 -17.34 12.01 -2.79
CA ASP A 208 -16.75 11.34 -1.63
C ASP A 208 -16.79 9.82 -1.78
N SER A 209 -17.88 9.26 -2.31
CA SER A 209 -18.02 7.82 -2.56
C SER A 209 -16.98 7.29 -3.54
N ILE A 210 -16.71 8.01 -4.63
CA ILE A 210 -15.67 7.64 -5.60
C ILE A 210 -14.28 7.70 -4.93
N CYS A 211 -13.96 8.80 -4.25
CA CYS A 211 -12.67 8.99 -3.60
C CYS A 211 -12.41 7.93 -2.54
N HIS A 212 -13.38 7.64 -1.65
CA HIS A 212 -13.23 6.65 -0.60
C HIS A 212 -13.15 5.22 -1.17
N ALA A 213 -13.98 4.87 -2.17
CA ALA A 213 -13.89 3.57 -2.81
C ALA A 213 -12.54 3.32 -3.49
N MET A 214 -11.94 4.35 -4.12
CA MET A 214 -10.60 4.28 -4.69
C MET A 214 -9.54 4.00 -3.61
N THR A 215 -9.60 4.71 -2.49
CA THR A 215 -8.62 4.62 -1.41
C THR A 215 -8.82 3.37 -0.54
N THR A 216 -10.06 2.88 -0.37
CA THR A 216 -10.37 1.60 0.29
C THR A 216 -9.82 0.42 -0.50
N THR A 217 -10.15 0.35 -1.80
CA THR A 217 -9.70 -0.76 -2.67
C THR A 217 -8.19 -0.78 -2.81
N ALA A 218 -7.56 0.40 -2.79
CA ALA A 218 -6.10 0.56 -2.77
C ALA A 218 -5.47 0.22 -1.41
N THR A 219 -6.27 0.09 -0.35
CA THR A 219 -5.81 -0.01 1.05
C THR A 219 -4.87 1.13 1.43
N GLY A 220 -5.24 2.38 1.09
CA GLY A 220 -4.38 3.54 1.26
C GLY A 220 -4.82 4.55 2.32
N GLY A 221 -6.15 4.67 2.59
CA GLY A 221 -6.72 5.42 3.71
C GLY A 221 -6.79 6.94 3.58
N PHE A 222 -6.43 7.52 2.45
CA PHE A 222 -6.70 8.93 2.23
C PHE A 222 -8.21 9.18 2.19
N SER A 223 -8.64 10.22 2.88
CA SER A 223 -10.03 10.68 2.94
C SER A 223 -10.18 12.08 2.37
N THR A 224 -11.37 12.42 1.94
CA THR A 224 -11.78 13.80 1.61
C THR A 224 -12.18 14.59 2.85
N LYS A 225 -12.27 13.91 4.02
CA LYS A 225 -12.67 14.49 5.30
C LYS A 225 -11.54 14.40 6.32
N GLN A 226 -11.40 15.43 7.16
CA GLN A 226 -10.34 15.47 8.18
C GLN A 226 -10.45 14.34 9.20
N THR A 227 -11.67 13.99 9.61
CA THR A 227 -11.93 12.91 10.56
C THR A 227 -12.13 11.55 9.89
N SER A 228 -11.72 11.40 8.63
CA SER A 228 -11.82 10.15 7.85
C SER A 228 -13.28 9.65 7.77
N ILE A 229 -13.52 8.36 7.89
CA ILE A 229 -14.85 7.75 7.81
C ILE A 229 -15.75 8.18 9.00
N ALA A 230 -15.17 8.59 10.13
CA ALA A 230 -15.94 9.11 11.26
C ALA A 230 -16.80 10.32 10.89
N ALA A 231 -16.42 11.13 9.89
CA ALA A 231 -17.16 12.30 9.42
C ALA A 231 -18.60 11.99 8.99
N PHE A 232 -18.85 10.80 8.46
CA PHE A 232 -20.15 10.40 7.93
C PHE A 232 -21.12 9.88 9.02
N ASN A 233 -20.63 9.57 10.20
CA ASN A 233 -21.41 9.12 11.37
C ASN A 233 -22.52 8.10 11.03
N SER A 234 -22.22 7.15 10.15
CA SER A 234 -23.16 6.13 9.66
C SER A 234 -22.62 4.72 9.89
N PRO A 235 -23.25 3.90 10.74
CA PRO A 235 -22.88 2.50 10.90
C PRO A 235 -22.88 1.71 9.58
N TYR A 236 -23.81 2.03 8.67
CA TYR A 236 -23.87 1.40 7.36
C TYR A 236 -22.59 1.65 6.54
N ILE A 237 -22.15 2.92 6.45
CA ILE A 237 -20.92 3.29 5.74
C ILE A 237 -19.72 2.60 6.37
N GLU A 238 -19.61 2.60 7.71
CA GLU A 238 -18.54 1.90 8.41
C GLU A 238 -18.49 0.40 8.07
N TYR A 239 -19.63 -0.31 8.04
CA TYR A 239 -19.67 -1.73 7.67
C TYR A 239 -19.36 -1.97 6.19
N VAL A 240 -19.81 -1.10 5.27
CA VAL A 240 -19.47 -1.19 3.85
C VAL A 240 -17.95 -1.06 3.68
N VAL A 241 -17.34 0.01 4.19
CA VAL A 241 -15.90 0.23 4.11
C VAL A 241 -15.12 -0.92 4.74
N THR A 242 -15.53 -1.39 5.93
CA THR A 242 -14.92 -2.55 6.61
C THR A 242 -14.91 -3.79 5.72
N SER A 243 -16.03 -4.07 5.05
CA SER A 243 -16.17 -5.23 4.18
C SER A 243 -15.26 -5.13 2.94
N PHE A 244 -15.14 -3.94 2.34
CA PHE A 244 -14.28 -3.74 1.17
C PHE A 244 -12.80 -3.67 1.54
N MET A 245 -12.42 -3.12 2.70
CA MET A 245 -11.06 -3.26 3.24
C MET A 245 -10.69 -4.74 3.42
N PHE A 246 -11.58 -5.54 4.03
CA PHE A 246 -11.38 -6.98 4.18
C PHE A 246 -11.16 -7.69 2.84
N LEU A 247 -12.00 -7.42 1.84
CA LEU A 247 -11.87 -8.00 0.49
C LEU A 247 -10.56 -7.57 -0.19
N SER A 248 -10.19 -6.30 -0.09
CA SER A 248 -8.94 -5.77 -0.67
C SER A 248 -7.69 -6.36 -0.02
N GLY A 249 -7.80 -6.83 1.23
CA GLY A 249 -6.76 -7.59 1.93
C GLY A 249 -6.61 -9.04 1.47
N ILE A 250 -7.53 -9.58 0.66
CA ILE A 250 -7.43 -10.94 0.11
C ILE A 250 -6.59 -10.92 -1.18
N ASN A 251 -5.88 -12.02 -1.44
CA ASN A 251 -5.17 -12.23 -2.70
C ASN A 251 -6.11 -12.08 -3.90
N PHE A 252 -5.81 -11.17 -4.83
CA PHE A 252 -6.64 -10.90 -6.00
C PHE A 252 -6.80 -12.12 -6.93
N SER A 253 -5.82 -13.04 -6.94
CA SER A 253 -5.96 -14.31 -7.67
C SER A 253 -7.05 -15.20 -7.06
N LEU A 254 -7.21 -15.17 -5.73
CA LEU A 254 -8.27 -15.90 -5.05
C LEU A 254 -9.63 -15.22 -5.20
N LEU A 255 -9.69 -13.89 -5.23
CA LEU A 255 -10.90 -13.15 -5.58
C LEU A 255 -11.36 -13.48 -7.01
N TYR A 256 -10.43 -13.62 -7.96
CA TYR A 256 -10.74 -14.10 -9.30
C TYR A 256 -11.41 -15.49 -9.28
N LEU A 257 -10.87 -16.42 -8.50
CA LEU A 257 -11.45 -17.75 -8.35
C LEU A 257 -12.81 -17.72 -7.66
N LEU A 258 -13.01 -16.78 -6.73
CA LEU A 258 -14.28 -16.61 -6.02
C LEU A 258 -15.38 -16.06 -6.93
N PHE A 259 -15.16 -14.88 -7.51
CA PHE A 259 -16.21 -14.13 -8.21
C PHE A 259 -16.44 -14.63 -9.63
N LEU A 260 -15.41 -15.04 -10.36
CA LEU A 260 -15.53 -15.41 -11.78
C LEU A 260 -15.57 -16.92 -12.01
N LYS A 261 -15.01 -17.72 -11.10
CA LYS A 261 -14.99 -19.20 -11.22
C LYS A 261 -15.90 -19.91 -10.21
N GLY A 262 -16.50 -19.20 -9.26
CA GLY A 262 -17.38 -19.78 -8.23
C GLY A 262 -16.71 -20.83 -7.35
N SER A 263 -15.36 -20.80 -7.22
CA SER A 263 -14.60 -21.84 -6.53
C SER A 263 -14.45 -21.57 -5.02
N PHE A 264 -15.58 -21.50 -4.30
CA PHE A 264 -15.60 -21.26 -2.85
C PHE A 264 -14.69 -22.22 -2.06
N LYS A 265 -14.73 -23.51 -2.39
CA LYS A 265 -13.94 -24.54 -1.69
C LYS A 265 -12.42 -24.28 -1.75
N ARG A 266 -11.91 -23.74 -2.86
CA ARG A 266 -10.49 -23.41 -2.99
C ARG A 266 -10.13 -22.20 -2.14
N VAL A 267 -10.96 -21.17 -2.15
CA VAL A 267 -10.73 -19.91 -1.42
C VAL A 267 -10.76 -20.16 0.09
N PHE A 268 -11.83 -20.76 0.61
CA PHE A 268 -11.93 -21.07 2.05
C PHE A 268 -11.02 -22.24 2.48
N GLY A 269 -10.51 -23.03 1.54
CA GLY A 269 -9.50 -24.06 1.77
C GLY A 269 -8.08 -23.53 1.89
N ASP A 270 -7.82 -22.29 1.42
CA ASP A 270 -6.50 -21.70 1.43
C ASP A 270 -5.98 -21.44 2.86
N THR A 271 -4.71 -21.83 3.09
CA THR A 271 -4.12 -21.74 4.43
C THR A 271 -3.83 -20.29 4.84
N GLU A 272 -3.49 -19.41 3.88
CA GLU A 272 -3.21 -18.01 4.14
C GLU A 272 -4.48 -17.25 4.52
N ILE A 273 -5.58 -17.44 3.77
CA ILE A 273 -6.88 -16.84 4.10
C ILE A 273 -7.36 -17.27 5.48
N ARG A 274 -7.22 -18.56 5.81
CA ARG A 274 -7.59 -19.04 7.16
C ARG A 274 -6.76 -18.39 8.25
N TRP A 275 -5.48 -18.13 8.01
CA TRP A 275 -4.62 -17.41 8.94
C TRP A 275 -5.05 -15.96 9.06
N TYR A 276 -5.28 -15.29 7.95
CA TYR A 276 -5.77 -13.91 7.88
C TYR A 276 -7.07 -13.73 8.66
N VAL A 277 -8.08 -14.56 8.40
CA VAL A 277 -9.36 -14.51 9.13
C VAL A 277 -9.19 -14.80 10.61
N LYS A 278 -8.33 -15.77 10.99
CA LYS A 278 -8.07 -16.09 12.40
C LYS A 278 -7.43 -14.93 13.14
N THR A 279 -6.45 -14.24 12.55
CA THR A 279 -5.81 -13.09 13.18
C THR A 279 -6.76 -11.92 13.31
N LEU A 280 -7.56 -11.62 12.28
CA LEU A 280 -8.61 -10.60 12.34
C LEU A 280 -9.62 -10.89 13.46
N LEU A 281 -10.16 -12.10 13.51
CA LEU A 281 -11.13 -12.49 14.56
C LEU A 281 -10.52 -12.42 15.96
N PHE A 282 -9.29 -12.89 16.13
CA PHE A 282 -8.61 -12.84 17.42
C PHE A 282 -8.48 -11.41 17.94
N PHE A 283 -7.91 -10.50 17.14
CA PHE A 283 -7.74 -9.12 17.57
C PHE A 283 -9.07 -8.37 17.74
N THR A 284 -10.06 -8.62 16.86
CA THR A 284 -11.40 -8.03 16.99
C THR A 284 -12.05 -8.45 18.30
N VAL A 285 -12.02 -9.73 18.66
CA VAL A 285 -12.61 -10.21 19.92
C VAL A 285 -11.87 -9.60 21.11
N VAL A 286 -10.55 -9.55 21.11
CA VAL A 286 -9.76 -8.99 22.22
C VAL A 286 -10.07 -7.50 22.41
N ILE A 287 -10.06 -6.70 21.31
CA ILE A 287 -10.34 -5.26 21.40
C ILE A 287 -11.81 -5.00 21.77
N THR A 288 -12.77 -5.73 21.19
CA THR A 288 -14.19 -5.61 21.55
C THR A 288 -14.39 -5.86 23.04
N THR A 289 -13.82 -6.96 23.58
CA THR A 289 -13.93 -7.29 25.01
C THR A 289 -13.28 -6.20 25.86
N GLY A 290 -12.10 -5.70 25.44
CA GLY A 290 -11.43 -4.60 26.13
C GLY A 290 -12.29 -3.32 26.16
N LEU A 291 -12.93 -2.95 25.05
CA LEU A 291 -13.81 -1.77 24.98
C LEU A 291 -15.06 -1.94 25.88
N LEU A 292 -15.66 -3.12 25.89
CA LEU A 292 -16.81 -3.40 26.78
C LEU A 292 -16.47 -3.27 28.26
N ILE A 293 -15.23 -3.57 28.65
CA ILE A 293 -14.77 -3.47 30.04
C ILE A 293 -14.38 -2.04 30.40
N THR A 294 -13.74 -1.30 29.47
CA THR A 294 -13.08 -0.03 29.78
C THR A 294 -13.85 1.21 29.30
N SER A 295 -14.90 1.04 28.50
CA SER A 295 -15.68 2.15 27.95
C SER A 295 -17.21 1.93 28.16
N PRO A 296 -18.03 2.99 28.15
CA PRO A 296 -19.47 2.89 28.28
C PRO A 296 -20.20 2.44 26.99
N MET A 297 -19.46 1.97 25.98
CA MET A 297 -20.02 1.60 24.68
C MET A 297 -20.83 0.31 24.73
N GLY A 298 -21.91 0.24 23.96
CA GLY A 298 -22.70 -0.99 23.78
C GLY A 298 -21.93 -2.06 22.97
N LEU A 299 -22.46 -3.28 22.97
CA LEU A 299 -21.83 -4.43 22.30
C LEU A 299 -21.66 -4.18 20.77
N GLU A 300 -22.70 -3.65 20.11
CA GLU A 300 -22.66 -3.36 18.67
C GLU A 300 -21.59 -2.31 18.35
N GLU A 301 -21.59 -1.20 19.08
CA GLU A 301 -20.65 -0.11 18.84
C GLU A 301 -19.21 -0.55 19.12
N SER A 302 -18.97 -1.28 20.22
CA SER A 302 -17.64 -1.83 20.55
C SER A 302 -17.15 -2.81 19.47
N PHE A 303 -18.03 -3.69 18.97
CA PHE A 303 -17.69 -4.63 17.91
C PHE A 303 -17.41 -3.91 16.58
N ARG A 304 -18.24 -2.94 16.21
CA ARG A 304 -18.12 -2.17 14.96
C ARG A 304 -16.80 -1.38 14.95
N LYS A 305 -16.51 -0.61 16.00
CA LYS A 305 -15.27 0.17 16.11
C LYS A 305 -14.02 -0.73 16.18
N ALA A 306 -14.09 -1.83 16.92
CA ALA A 306 -13.00 -2.80 17.02
C ALA A 306 -12.73 -3.49 15.67
N SER A 307 -13.76 -4.02 15.01
CA SER A 307 -13.61 -4.69 13.71
C SER A 307 -13.12 -3.74 12.62
N PHE A 308 -13.63 -2.52 12.57
CA PHE A 308 -13.17 -1.49 11.66
C PHE A 308 -11.67 -1.20 11.84
N LEU A 309 -11.25 -0.92 13.09
CA LEU A 309 -9.84 -0.60 13.39
C LEU A 309 -8.92 -1.77 13.08
N VAL A 310 -9.27 -2.98 13.52
CA VAL A 310 -8.43 -4.18 13.28
C VAL A 310 -8.27 -4.45 11.79
N ILE A 311 -9.36 -4.39 11.02
CA ILE A 311 -9.31 -4.61 9.58
C ILE A 311 -8.54 -3.48 8.89
N SER A 312 -8.78 -2.23 9.28
CA SER A 312 -8.07 -1.06 8.74
C SER A 312 -6.55 -1.16 8.93
N LEU A 313 -6.09 -1.50 10.14
CA LEU A 313 -4.66 -1.62 10.44
C LEU A 313 -4.03 -2.87 9.82
N GLN A 314 -4.70 -4.03 9.87
CA GLN A 314 -4.14 -5.27 9.31
C GLN A 314 -4.12 -5.27 7.78
N THR A 315 -5.08 -4.59 7.13
CA THR A 315 -5.03 -4.38 5.68
C THR A 315 -4.11 -3.24 5.27
N THR A 316 -3.54 -2.54 6.25
CA THR A 316 -2.74 -1.33 6.05
C THR A 316 -3.49 -0.22 5.31
N CYS A 317 -4.81 -0.17 5.46
CA CYS A 317 -5.64 0.88 4.88
C CYS A 317 -5.48 2.20 5.64
N GLY A 318 -5.57 2.17 6.98
CA GLY A 318 -5.36 3.36 7.81
C GLY A 318 -6.58 4.26 7.99
N PHE A 319 -7.77 3.89 7.50
CA PHE A 319 -9.01 4.62 7.83
C PHE A 319 -9.37 4.56 9.30
N ILE A 320 -10.05 5.60 9.78
CA ILE A 320 -10.34 5.80 11.20
C ILE A 320 -11.84 6.11 11.37
N THR A 321 -12.45 5.50 12.41
CA THR A 321 -13.81 5.81 12.87
C THR A 321 -13.84 6.26 14.33
N ALA A 322 -12.74 6.16 15.04
CA ALA A 322 -12.57 6.61 16.42
C ALA A 322 -11.11 6.89 16.73
N ASP A 323 -10.85 7.83 17.62
CA ASP A 323 -9.51 8.05 18.14
C ASP A 323 -9.17 6.96 19.17
N TYR A 324 -8.41 5.95 18.74
CA TYR A 324 -7.99 4.85 19.61
C TYR A 324 -6.96 5.25 20.66
N MET A 325 -6.35 6.43 20.55
CA MET A 325 -5.44 6.95 21.59
C MET A 325 -6.19 7.29 22.88
N LEU A 326 -7.52 7.52 22.79
CA LEU A 326 -8.39 7.72 23.95
C LEU A 326 -8.80 6.41 24.64
N TRP A 327 -8.47 5.26 24.06
CA TRP A 327 -8.78 3.95 24.64
C TRP A 327 -7.76 3.59 25.73
N ALA A 328 -8.08 2.57 26.52
CA ALA A 328 -7.18 2.08 27.55
C ALA A 328 -5.79 1.68 26.97
N PRO A 329 -4.69 1.96 27.67
CA PRO A 329 -3.32 1.73 27.16
C PRO A 329 -3.05 0.35 26.55
N PRO A 330 -3.53 -0.77 27.11
CA PRO A 330 -3.35 -2.08 26.49
C PRO A 330 -3.98 -2.19 25.10
N LEU A 331 -5.07 -1.47 24.82
CA LEU A 331 -5.80 -1.55 23.57
C LEU A 331 -5.05 -0.82 22.44
N TRP A 332 -4.59 0.42 22.68
CA TRP A 332 -3.78 1.10 21.66
C TRP A 332 -2.39 0.47 21.50
N MET A 333 -1.83 -0.19 22.51
CA MET A 333 -0.62 -0.98 22.36
C MET A 333 -0.84 -2.16 21.40
N LEU A 334 -2.02 -2.82 21.42
CA LEU A 334 -2.35 -3.88 20.47
C LEU A 334 -2.38 -3.36 19.02
N THR A 335 -2.78 -2.09 18.79
CA THR A 335 -2.76 -1.52 17.42
C THR A 335 -1.37 -1.53 16.82
N THR A 336 -0.32 -1.28 17.63
CA THR A 336 1.07 -1.34 17.16
C THR A 336 1.50 -2.75 16.77
N ILE A 337 0.95 -3.78 17.41
CA ILE A 337 1.21 -5.18 17.05
C ILE A 337 0.49 -5.54 15.74
N ILE A 338 -0.74 -5.06 15.57
CA ILE A 338 -1.54 -5.30 14.36
C ILE A 338 -0.87 -4.68 13.13
N THR A 339 -0.23 -3.51 13.26
CA THR A 339 0.48 -2.85 12.14
C THR A 339 1.64 -3.69 11.56
N TYR A 340 2.24 -4.58 12.34
CA TYR A 340 3.21 -5.55 11.79
C TYR A 340 2.55 -6.62 10.92
N CYS A 341 1.29 -6.96 11.22
CA CYS A 341 0.57 -8.04 10.55
C CYS A 341 -0.12 -7.50 9.31
N GLY A 342 0.54 -7.57 8.16
CA GLY A 342 -0.11 -7.25 6.88
C GLY A 342 -1.17 -8.29 6.48
N ALA A 343 -1.91 -8.02 5.39
CA ALA A 343 -2.89 -8.94 4.84
C ALA A 343 -2.26 -10.00 3.91
N CYS A 344 -3.04 -10.66 3.06
CA CYS A 344 -2.55 -11.75 2.19
C CYS A 344 -1.53 -11.27 1.16
N ALA A 345 -0.62 -12.15 0.78
CA ALA A 345 0.24 -11.91 -0.37
C ALA A 345 -0.58 -11.81 -1.65
N GLY A 346 -0.21 -10.87 -2.54
CA GLY A 346 -0.98 -10.60 -3.75
C GLY A 346 -2.28 -9.80 -3.50
N SER A 347 -2.40 -9.14 -2.35
CA SER A 347 -3.34 -8.06 -2.05
C SER A 347 -2.68 -6.69 -2.23
N THR A 348 -3.45 -5.62 -2.12
CA THR A 348 -2.95 -4.22 -2.17
C THR A 348 -2.22 -3.79 -0.89
N SER A 349 -2.37 -4.53 0.23
CA SER A 349 -1.81 -4.17 1.53
C SER A 349 -0.28 -4.09 1.57
N GLY A 350 0.25 -3.30 2.50
CA GLY A 350 1.66 -3.25 2.89
C GLY A 350 2.04 -4.27 3.98
N GLY A 351 3.02 -3.95 4.82
CA GLY A 351 3.42 -4.71 5.99
C GLY A 351 3.99 -6.10 5.74
N ILE A 352 4.14 -6.87 6.80
CA ILE A 352 4.57 -8.29 6.73
C ILE A 352 3.39 -9.14 6.31
N LYS A 353 3.41 -9.66 5.10
CA LYS A 353 2.32 -10.47 4.56
C LYS A 353 2.01 -11.69 5.41
N CYS A 354 0.72 -12.02 5.55
CA CYS A 354 0.22 -13.15 6.32
C CYS A 354 0.94 -14.47 6.04
N ILE A 355 1.29 -14.73 4.78
CA ILE A 355 2.02 -15.95 4.40
C ILE A 355 3.40 -16.03 5.06
N ARG A 356 4.11 -14.90 5.21
CA ARG A 356 5.42 -14.86 5.88
C ARG A 356 5.26 -15.10 7.38
N ALA A 357 4.28 -14.44 8.01
CA ALA A 357 3.96 -14.65 9.42
C ALA A 357 3.57 -16.12 9.70
N LEU A 358 2.76 -16.72 8.84
CA LEU A 358 2.37 -18.12 8.91
C LEU A 358 3.59 -19.07 8.81
N ILE A 359 4.48 -18.82 7.84
CA ILE A 359 5.70 -19.64 7.67
C ILE A 359 6.59 -19.52 8.90
N MET A 360 6.79 -18.31 9.43
CA MET A 360 7.57 -18.05 10.65
C MET A 360 6.99 -18.80 11.86
N ALA A 361 5.67 -18.68 12.09
CA ALA A 361 5.00 -19.37 13.19
C ALA A 361 5.15 -20.91 13.08
N ARG A 362 5.11 -21.46 11.86
CA ARG A 362 5.32 -22.89 11.64
C ARG A 362 6.77 -23.33 11.84
N ILE A 363 7.73 -22.49 11.41
CA ILE A 363 9.16 -22.75 11.68
C ILE A 363 9.37 -22.80 13.19
N ALA A 364 8.93 -21.78 13.94
CA ALA A 364 9.07 -21.73 15.38
C ALA A 364 8.44 -22.95 16.08
N ASN A 365 7.20 -23.33 15.68
CA ASN A 365 6.55 -24.51 16.24
C ASN A 365 7.26 -25.82 15.90
N ASN A 366 7.89 -25.93 14.72
CA ASN A 366 8.67 -27.10 14.34
C ASN A 366 9.97 -27.18 15.14
N GLU A 367 10.63 -26.05 15.44
CA GLU A 367 11.83 -26.01 16.30
C GLU A 367 11.53 -26.55 17.71
N PHE A 368 10.43 -26.13 18.35
CA PHE A 368 10.02 -26.72 19.64
C PHE A 368 9.82 -28.24 19.57
N LYS A 369 9.24 -28.74 18.48
CA LYS A 369 9.06 -30.19 18.28
C LYS A 369 10.37 -30.91 18.01
N GLN A 370 11.29 -30.27 17.29
CA GLN A 370 12.58 -30.87 16.95
C GLN A 370 13.50 -30.95 18.16
N ILE A 371 13.42 -30.00 19.11
CA ILE A 371 14.13 -30.08 20.39
C ILE A 371 13.68 -31.32 21.17
N LEU A 372 12.38 -31.65 21.16
CA LEU A 372 11.84 -32.84 21.83
C LEU A 372 12.10 -34.13 21.05
N HIS A 373 12.16 -34.07 19.73
CA HIS A 373 12.32 -35.18 18.82
C HIS A 373 13.41 -34.88 17.77
N PRO A 374 14.72 -34.95 18.11
CA PRO A 374 15.82 -34.49 17.26
C PRO A 374 15.89 -35.14 15.87
N ASN A 375 15.44 -36.37 15.74
CA ASN A 375 15.44 -37.13 14.49
C ASN A 375 14.16 -36.96 13.66
N ALA A 376 13.20 -36.15 14.09
CA ALA A 376 11.95 -35.95 13.37
C ALA A 376 12.13 -35.05 12.14
N VAL A 377 11.68 -35.53 10.98
CA VAL A 377 11.62 -34.71 9.76
C VAL A 377 10.30 -33.93 9.73
N LEU A 378 10.36 -32.61 10.05
CA LEU A 378 9.21 -31.75 10.22
C LEU A 378 9.12 -30.73 9.07
N PRO A 379 8.48 -31.08 7.93
CA PRO A 379 8.36 -30.14 6.82
C PRO A 379 7.37 -29.01 7.14
N VAL A 380 7.75 -27.76 6.87
CA VAL A 380 6.82 -26.64 6.85
C VAL A 380 5.96 -26.77 5.59
N ARG A 381 4.63 -26.87 5.74
CA ARG A 381 3.69 -27.03 4.62
C ARG A 381 2.77 -25.83 4.51
N VAL A 382 2.44 -25.41 3.27
CA VAL A 382 1.42 -24.40 2.95
C VAL A 382 0.55 -24.99 1.86
N ASN A 383 -0.75 -24.95 2.01
CA ASN A 383 -1.72 -25.57 1.09
C ASN A 383 -1.39 -27.05 0.77
N GLY A 384 -0.94 -27.81 1.79
CA GLY A 384 -0.53 -29.21 1.64
C GLY A 384 0.86 -29.41 1.01
N LEU A 385 1.48 -28.38 0.43
CA LEU A 385 2.80 -28.46 -0.21
C LEU A 385 3.92 -28.10 0.77
N SER A 386 5.04 -28.82 0.69
CA SER A 386 6.23 -28.49 1.46
C SER A 386 6.89 -27.21 0.95
N VAL A 387 7.21 -26.29 1.87
CA VAL A 387 7.92 -25.05 1.57
C VAL A 387 9.41 -25.36 1.37
N ALA A 388 9.96 -24.92 0.23
CA ALA A 388 11.37 -25.11 -0.08
C ALA A 388 12.29 -24.44 0.97
N SER A 389 13.47 -25.01 1.20
CA SER A 389 14.44 -24.44 2.15
C SER A 389 14.87 -23.02 1.77
N THR A 390 15.06 -22.74 0.49
CA THR A 390 15.38 -21.40 -0.01
C THR A 390 14.30 -20.38 0.35
N THR A 391 13.02 -20.74 0.23
CA THR A 391 11.90 -19.87 0.60
C THR A 391 11.89 -19.60 2.10
N LYS A 392 12.16 -20.61 2.94
CA LYS A 392 12.27 -20.44 4.40
C LYS A 392 13.38 -19.46 4.75
N SER A 393 14.58 -19.63 4.17
CA SER A 393 15.71 -18.73 4.37
C SER A 393 15.39 -17.29 3.92
N THR A 394 14.70 -17.12 2.79
CA THR A 394 14.29 -15.78 2.32
C THR A 394 13.30 -15.11 3.29
N VAL A 395 12.35 -15.87 3.84
CA VAL A 395 11.38 -15.33 4.83
C VAL A 395 12.10 -14.94 6.13
N LEU A 396 13.03 -15.76 6.62
CA LEU A 396 13.84 -15.43 7.81
C LEU A 396 14.69 -14.17 7.56
N ALA A 397 15.38 -14.11 6.41
CA ALA A 397 16.17 -12.93 6.04
C ALA A 397 15.32 -11.65 5.93
N PHE A 398 14.09 -11.76 5.34
CA PHE A 398 13.17 -10.64 5.27
C PHE A 398 12.80 -10.13 6.65
N PHE A 399 12.42 -11.00 7.56
CA PHE A 399 12.04 -10.62 8.92
C PHE A 399 13.21 -9.99 9.68
N THR A 400 14.43 -10.59 9.57
CA THR A 400 15.63 -10.03 10.19
C THR A 400 15.93 -8.62 9.67
N VAL A 401 15.89 -8.42 8.34
CA VAL A 401 16.14 -7.10 7.74
C VAL A 401 15.05 -6.10 8.12
N PHE A 402 13.78 -6.53 8.17
CA PHE A 402 12.67 -5.69 8.60
C PHE A 402 12.89 -5.17 10.02
N VAL A 403 13.22 -6.05 10.95
CA VAL A 403 13.48 -5.68 12.35
C VAL A 403 14.70 -4.75 12.47
N LEU A 404 15.79 -5.05 11.74
CA LEU A 404 16.98 -4.18 11.72
C LEU A 404 16.65 -2.77 11.18
N LEU A 405 15.83 -2.66 10.13
CA LEU A 405 15.38 -1.38 9.61
C LEU A 405 14.53 -0.61 10.62
N VAL A 406 13.60 -1.30 11.31
CA VAL A 406 12.82 -0.65 12.38
C VAL A 406 13.74 -0.08 13.45
N PHE A 407 14.69 -0.84 13.96
CA PHE A 407 15.63 -0.35 14.97
C PHE A 407 16.52 0.79 14.46
N ALA A 408 17.06 0.66 13.24
CA ALA A 408 17.91 1.69 12.65
C ALA A 408 17.13 3.00 12.42
N GLY A 409 15.92 2.92 11.89
CA GLY A 409 15.06 4.07 11.68
C GLY A 409 14.63 4.73 13.00
N TRP A 410 14.20 3.92 13.95
CA TRP A 410 13.82 4.37 15.29
C TRP A 410 14.96 5.14 15.97
N PHE A 411 16.16 4.58 15.99
CA PHE A 411 17.35 5.27 16.50
C PHE A 411 17.63 6.58 15.75
N THR A 412 17.54 6.57 14.41
CA THR A 412 17.78 7.77 13.60
C THR A 412 16.73 8.84 13.85
N MET A 413 15.45 8.49 14.01
CA MET A 413 14.37 9.43 14.34
C MET A 413 14.59 10.08 15.72
N MET A 414 15.06 9.32 16.71
CA MET A 414 15.43 9.87 18.01
C MET A 414 16.63 10.83 17.90
N CYS A 415 17.63 10.54 17.06
CA CYS A 415 18.75 11.45 16.78
C CYS A 415 18.29 12.75 16.10
N ILE A 416 17.20 12.73 15.33
CA ILE A 416 16.57 13.92 14.73
C ILE A 416 15.85 14.76 15.80
N GLY A 417 15.50 14.18 16.96
CA GLY A 417 14.86 14.86 18.07
C GLY A 417 13.42 14.43 18.39
N LEU A 418 12.94 13.34 17.80
CA LEU A 418 11.62 12.80 18.14
C LEU A 418 11.68 12.05 19.48
N ASN A 419 10.57 12.08 20.22
CA ASN A 419 10.39 11.27 21.42
C ASN A 419 10.40 9.77 21.10
N PHE A 420 10.61 8.92 22.09
CA PHE A 420 10.72 7.47 21.95
C PHE A 420 9.51 6.84 21.24
N ASP A 421 8.28 7.18 21.69
CA ASP A 421 7.03 6.63 21.14
C ASP A 421 6.74 7.16 19.73
N ASP A 422 6.93 8.46 19.51
CA ASP A 422 6.74 9.11 18.21
C ASP A 422 7.74 8.56 17.18
N ALA A 423 9.02 8.44 17.54
CA ALA A 423 10.06 7.91 16.65
C ALA A 423 9.76 6.46 16.22
N TYR A 424 9.33 5.61 17.16
CA TYR A 424 8.92 4.24 16.87
C TYR A 424 7.71 4.19 15.94
N SER A 425 6.69 4.98 16.26
CA SER A 425 5.44 5.05 15.52
C SER A 425 5.62 5.48 14.07
N VAL A 426 6.38 6.56 13.85
CA VAL A 426 6.69 7.09 12.51
C VAL A 426 7.37 6.04 11.64
N VAL A 427 8.36 5.33 12.20
CA VAL A 427 9.13 4.32 11.47
C VAL A 427 8.26 3.11 11.10
N ILE A 428 7.51 2.57 12.07
CA ILE A 428 6.72 1.37 11.81
C ILE A 428 5.57 1.65 10.85
N SER A 429 4.88 2.79 11.01
CA SER A 429 3.81 3.20 10.12
C SER A 429 4.31 3.44 8.69
N SER A 430 5.48 4.10 8.52
CA SER A 430 6.10 4.32 7.21
C SER A 430 6.56 3.00 6.56
N LEU A 431 7.23 2.11 7.31
CA LEU A 431 7.78 0.86 6.77
C LEU A 431 6.68 -0.17 6.47
N ALA A 432 5.61 -0.17 7.26
CA ALA A 432 4.46 -1.05 7.02
C ALA A 432 3.43 -0.45 6.04
N ASN A 433 3.57 0.81 5.63
CA ASN A 433 2.65 1.56 4.77
C ASN A 433 1.21 1.56 5.33
N VAL A 434 1.02 2.04 6.57
CA VAL A 434 -0.27 2.01 7.29
C VAL A 434 -0.89 3.40 7.44
N GLY A 435 -0.09 4.45 7.60
CA GLY A 435 -0.50 5.84 7.78
C GLY A 435 -0.63 6.25 9.25
N PRO A 436 -1.75 5.98 9.91
CA PRO A 436 -1.91 6.36 11.31
C PRO A 436 -0.97 5.56 12.23
N GLY A 437 -0.49 6.24 13.26
CA GLY A 437 0.39 5.67 14.28
C GLY A 437 -0.10 5.98 15.69
N ILE A 438 0.84 6.13 16.62
CA ILE A 438 0.60 6.57 18.00
C ILE A 438 1.31 7.91 18.24
N GLY A 439 0.95 8.63 19.31
CA GLY A 439 1.56 9.90 19.66
C GLY A 439 1.24 11.00 18.65
N MET A 440 2.26 11.78 18.26
CA MET A 440 2.12 12.89 17.33
C MET A 440 1.66 12.50 15.91
N CYS A 441 1.75 11.23 15.53
CA CYS A 441 1.24 10.68 14.27
C CYS A 441 -0.01 9.83 14.51
N GLY A 442 -0.72 10.07 15.62
CA GLY A 442 -1.96 9.41 15.96
C GLY A 442 -3.11 9.73 14.99
N PRO A 443 -4.27 9.06 15.15
CA PRO A 443 -5.39 9.15 14.21
C PRO A 443 -5.98 10.54 14.06
N ALA A 444 -5.83 11.42 15.06
CA ALA A 444 -6.35 12.78 15.06
C ALA A 444 -5.34 13.84 14.56
N PHE A 445 -4.10 13.44 14.23
CA PHE A 445 -3.02 14.38 13.93
C PHE A 445 -2.48 14.19 12.50
N SER A 446 -2.00 15.32 11.92
CA SER A 446 -1.24 15.29 10.67
C SER A 446 0.26 15.08 10.94
N TRP A 447 0.99 14.70 9.91
CA TRP A 447 2.46 14.55 9.96
C TRP A 447 3.20 15.88 9.68
N ASN A 448 2.45 16.99 9.58
CA ASN A 448 3.03 18.30 9.27
C ASN A 448 4.05 18.77 10.31
N ALA A 449 3.80 18.48 11.59
CA ALA A 449 4.66 18.85 12.71
C ALA A 449 6.04 18.13 12.73
N LEU A 450 6.24 17.10 11.89
CA LEU A 450 7.52 16.39 11.80
C LEU A 450 8.60 17.29 11.20
N PRO A 451 9.85 17.23 11.74
CA PRO A 451 11.02 17.84 11.09
C PRO A 451 11.22 17.33 9.66
N ASP A 452 11.72 18.16 8.74
CA ASP A 452 11.93 17.77 7.33
C ASP A 452 12.84 16.55 7.20
N ALA A 453 13.89 16.44 8.01
CA ALA A 453 14.75 15.25 8.04
C ALA A 453 13.96 13.97 8.36
N ALA A 454 12.99 14.03 9.27
CA ALA A 454 12.12 12.91 9.60
C ALA A 454 11.15 12.59 8.46
N LYS A 455 10.61 13.61 7.76
CA LYS A 455 9.77 13.42 6.58
C LYS A 455 10.54 12.71 5.46
N TRP A 456 11.77 13.15 5.15
CA TRP A 456 12.62 12.50 4.14
C TRP A 456 12.98 11.06 4.50
N LEU A 457 13.27 10.78 5.76
CA LEU A 457 13.51 9.41 6.21
C LEU A 457 12.24 8.56 6.05
N SER A 458 11.07 9.10 6.44
CA SER A 458 9.78 8.42 6.26
C SER A 458 9.48 8.10 4.79
N ILE A 459 9.74 9.04 3.87
CA ILE A 459 9.62 8.84 2.41
C ILE A 459 10.44 7.62 1.95
N VAL A 460 11.69 7.52 2.41
CA VAL A 460 12.54 6.36 2.07
C VAL A 460 11.97 5.07 2.65
N TYR A 461 11.47 5.10 3.89
CA TYR A 461 10.87 3.93 4.53
C TYR A 461 9.56 3.50 3.87
N MET A 462 8.71 4.44 3.45
CA MET A 462 7.49 4.16 2.66
C MET A 462 7.82 3.44 1.36
N LEU A 463 8.85 3.90 0.64
CA LEU A 463 9.32 3.27 -0.59
C LEU A 463 9.90 1.87 -0.35
N ILE A 464 10.73 1.71 0.69
CA ILE A 464 11.32 0.42 1.07
C ILE A 464 10.22 -0.58 1.45
N GLY A 465 9.25 -0.15 2.26
CA GLY A 465 8.11 -0.97 2.66
C GLY A 465 7.28 -1.45 1.47
N ARG A 466 6.89 -0.52 0.59
CA ARG A 466 6.06 -0.81 -0.58
C ARG A 466 6.73 -1.78 -1.56
N LEU A 467 8.03 -1.66 -1.78
CA LEU A 467 8.82 -2.51 -2.69
C LEU A 467 9.41 -3.75 -1.99
N GLU A 468 8.90 -4.12 -0.82
CA GLU A 468 9.26 -5.33 -0.07
C GLU A 468 10.76 -5.45 0.23
N LEU A 469 11.35 -4.40 0.77
CA LEU A 469 12.72 -4.27 1.30
C LEU A 469 13.82 -4.58 0.26
N PHE A 470 13.90 -5.81 -0.23
CA PHE A 470 15.03 -6.27 -1.04
C PHE A 470 15.15 -5.54 -2.37
N THR A 471 14.03 -5.13 -2.99
CA THR A 471 14.05 -4.43 -4.28
C THR A 471 14.82 -3.11 -4.19
N VAL A 472 14.61 -2.33 -3.14
CA VAL A 472 15.33 -1.06 -2.91
C VAL A 472 16.72 -1.29 -2.35
N LEU A 473 16.85 -2.14 -1.32
CA LEU A 473 18.12 -2.38 -0.64
C LEU A 473 19.19 -2.99 -1.56
N LEU A 474 18.79 -3.80 -2.55
CA LEU A 474 19.71 -4.31 -3.57
C LEU A 474 20.39 -3.20 -4.38
N LEU A 475 19.68 -2.11 -4.67
CA LEU A 475 20.27 -0.96 -5.38
C LEU A 475 21.33 -0.24 -4.56
N LEU A 476 21.22 -0.28 -3.22
CA LEU A 476 22.21 0.30 -2.31
C LEU A 476 23.45 -0.61 -2.15
N SER A 477 23.36 -1.88 -2.57
CA SER A 477 24.46 -2.83 -2.42
C SER A 477 25.54 -2.61 -3.52
N PRO A 478 26.84 -2.45 -3.17
CA PRO A 478 27.92 -2.34 -4.15
C PRO A 478 28.02 -3.54 -5.11
N THR A 479 27.61 -4.73 -4.65
CA THR A 479 27.61 -5.97 -5.44
C THR A 479 26.64 -5.93 -6.62
N PHE A 480 25.57 -5.13 -6.51
CA PHE A 480 24.61 -4.94 -7.58
C PHE A 480 25.23 -4.28 -8.80
N TRP A 481 26.12 -3.29 -8.60
CA TRP A 481 26.73 -2.48 -9.66
C TRP A 481 27.98 -3.12 -10.25
N LYS A 482 28.60 -4.10 -9.57
CA LYS A 482 29.76 -4.81 -10.11
C LYS A 482 29.38 -5.56 -11.39
N LYS A 483 30.15 -5.36 -12.45
CA LYS A 483 30.08 -6.17 -13.69
C LYS A 483 30.54 -7.60 -13.33
N ARG A 484 29.67 -8.58 -13.51
CA ARG A 484 30.08 -9.99 -13.67
C ARG A 484 30.42 -10.22 -15.12
#